data_62dd05a9f02a0a036e7e88634057b44e
#
_entry.id   62dd05a9f02a0a036e7e88634057b44e
#
_cell.length_a   1.000
_cell.length_b   1.000
_cell.length_c   1.000
_cell.angle_alpha   90.00
_cell.angle_beta   90.00
_cell.angle_gamma   90.00
#
_symmetry.space_group_name_H-M   'P 1'
#
loop_
_entity.id
_entity.type
_entity.pdbx_description
1 polymer ?
#
loop_
_entity_poly.entity_id
_entity_poly.type
_entity_poly.pdbx_seq_one_letter_code
_entity_poly.pdbx_strand_id
1 'polypeptide(L)'
;MADHVAEGHYYSTQIGSKNKVIAWSHQSRFDKALDLIGSGTQKLLDYGCGDGTFLAMASDRFVEGHGVDVDADQIKDCRERLADDIPNAKFYTNDELSDPKYDRTYDVVTCMETLEHCTEPVVEIVLADVARLVAPGGRVVISVPIEIGPSFLVKQSVRAIARRQGASSYQLQEKYPAKDALRMIFARRGTKFDRPLLGEPPLTGHSHYGFNWRHLRSRVAQHMTVERTLFTPLGFLGGTVSSQAYFLCRPAG
;
A
#
# COMPACT_ATOMS: atom_id res chain seq x y z
N MET A 1 0.37 7.76 20.67
CA MET A 1 1.19 6.98 19.70
C MET A 1 2.52 6.80 20.39
N ALA A 2 3.03 5.59 20.45
CA ALA A 2 4.28 5.32 21.14
C ALA A 2 5.45 5.99 20.41
N ASP A 3 6.47 6.43 21.17
CA ASP A 3 7.57 7.24 20.63
C ASP A 3 8.36 6.51 19.51
N HIS A 4 8.53 5.19 19.63
CA HIS A 4 9.27 4.37 18.66
C HIS A 4 8.56 4.18 17.31
N VAL A 5 7.23 4.33 17.24
CA VAL A 5 6.50 4.36 15.95
C VAL A 5 6.88 5.61 15.15
N ALA A 6 7.08 6.74 15.83
CA ALA A 6 7.47 8.00 15.20
C ALA A 6 8.92 7.97 14.65
N GLU A 7 9.76 7.05 15.12
CA GLU A 7 11.13 6.83 14.63
C GLU A 7 11.17 6.05 13.30
N GLY A 8 10.08 5.38 12.92
CA GLY A 8 9.97 4.69 11.63
C GLY A 8 10.21 5.64 10.45
N HIS A 9 10.89 5.14 9.42
CA HIS A 9 11.25 5.95 8.26
C HIS A 9 10.02 6.54 7.56
N TYR A 10 8.98 5.74 7.40
CA TYR A 10 7.75 6.18 6.74
C TYR A 10 7.01 7.24 7.56
N TYR A 11 6.85 7.01 8.86
CA TYR A 11 6.17 7.96 9.73
C TYR A 11 6.89 9.31 9.76
N SER A 12 8.20 9.30 9.99
CA SER A 12 9.00 10.52 10.11
C SER A 12 9.06 11.34 8.82
N THR A 13 9.10 10.68 7.67
CA THR A 13 9.25 11.35 6.36
C THR A 13 7.93 11.74 5.71
N GLN A 14 6.86 10.97 5.91
CA GLN A 14 5.59 11.14 5.21
C GLN A 14 4.49 11.73 6.09
N ILE A 15 4.19 11.11 7.23
CA ILE A 15 3.12 11.57 8.14
C ILE A 15 3.57 12.79 8.92
N GLY A 16 4.83 12.82 9.39
CA GLY A 16 5.45 13.96 10.07
C GLY A 16 5.86 15.12 9.15
N SER A 17 5.48 15.11 7.88
CA SER A 17 5.84 16.14 6.91
C SER A 17 5.38 17.54 7.35
N LYS A 18 6.27 18.54 7.23
CA LYS A 18 5.95 19.96 7.48
C LYS A 18 4.86 20.51 6.53
N ASN A 19 4.67 19.89 5.38
CA ASN A 19 3.62 20.27 4.45
C ASN A 19 2.29 19.62 4.84
N LYS A 20 1.36 20.41 5.38
CA LYS A 20 0.05 19.95 5.89
C LYS A 20 -0.79 19.20 4.85
N VAL A 21 -0.71 19.54 3.56
CA VAL A 21 -1.46 18.86 2.50
C VAL A 21 -0.90 17.46 2.26
N ILE A 22 0.42 17.33 2.30
CA ILE A 22 1.10 16.04 2.16
C ILE A 22 0.78 15.16 3.37
N ALA A 23 0.99 15.68 4.58
CA ALA A 23 0.69 14.96 5.82
C ALA A 23 -0.78 14.51 5.86
N TRP A 24 -1.74 15.39 5.52
CA TRP A 24 -3.15 15.06 5.43
C TRP A 24 -3.45 13.97 4.39
N SER A 25 -2.82 14.03 3.22
CA SER A 25 -3.03 13.00 2.18
C SER A 25 -2.54 11.63 2.63
N HIS A 26 -1.38 11.56 3.32
CA HIS A 26 -0.85 10.32 3.88
C HIS A 26 -1.68 9.83 5.06
N GLN A 27 -2.06 10.71 6.00
CA GLN A 27 -2.91 10.36 7.13
C GLN A 27 -4.26 9.81 6.66
N SER A 28 -4.92 10.50 5.72
CA SER A 28 -6.22 10.06 5.18
C SER A 28 -6.18 8.67 4.54
N ARG A 29 -5.00 8.24 4.09
CA ARG A 29 -4.76 6.90 3.56
C ARG A 29 -4.84 5.86 4.67
N PHE A 30 -4.12 6.07 5.77
CA PHE A 30 -4.17 5.16 6.91
C PHE A 30 -5.53 5.16 7.59
N ASP A 31 -6.13 6.33 7.81
CA ASP A 31 -7.47 6.44 8.40
C ASP A 31 -8.48 5.61 7.61
N LYS A 32 -8.41 5.67 6.27
CA LYS A 32 -9.29 4.86 5.42
C LYS A 32 -9.02 3.37 5.53
N ALA A 33 -7.77 2.95 5.63
CA ALA A 33 -7.42 1.55 5.84
C ALA A 33 -7.90 1.06 7.21
N LEU A 34 -7.70 1.87 8.26
CA LEU A 34 -8.19 1.57 9.62
C LEU A 34 -9.71 1.42 9.66
N ASP A 35 -10.46 2.30 8.96
CA ASP A 35 -11.92 2.14 8.82
C ASP A 35 -12.30 0.80 8.15
N LEU A 36 -11.54 0.39 7.14
CA LEU A 36 -11.84 -0.82 6.36
C LEU A 36 -11.51 -2.11 7.09
N ILE A 37 -10.46 -2.13 7.91
CA ILE A 37 -10.16 -3.29 8.76
C ILE A 37 -11.15 -3.41 9.92
N GLY A 38 -11.73 -2.30 10.37
CA GLY A 38 -12.65 -2.27 11.51
C GLY A 38 -11.96 -2.44 12.85
N SER A 39 -12.70 -2.87 13.85
CA SER A 39 -12.20 -3.14 15.22
C SER A 39 -12.58 -4.56 15.66
N GLY A 40 -11.83 -5.12 16.61
CA GLY A 40 -12.08 -6.46 17.14
C GLY A 40 -11.67 -7.59 16.22
N THR A 41 -10.79 -7.32 15.25
CA THR A 41 -10.16 -8.33 14.41
C THR A 41 -9.34 -9.28 15.27
N GLN A 42 -9.56 -10.61 15.15
CA GLN A 42 -8.79 -11.56 15.94
C GLN A 42 -7.36 -11.64 15.40
N LYS A 43 -7.21 -11.87 14.10
CA LYS A 43 -5.90 -12.01 13.47
C LYS A 43 -5.77 -11.16 12.21
N LEU A 44 -4.85 -10.19 12.25
CA LEU A 44 -4.53 -9.28 11.15
C LEU A 44 -3.19 -9.66 10.51
N LEU A 45 -3.11 -9.66 9.20
CA LEU A 45 -1.86 -9.69 8.46
C LEU A 45 -1.69 -8.40 7.66
N ASP A 46 -0.53 -7.75 7.76
CA ASP A 46 -0.10 -6.68 6.86
C ASP A 46 0.97 -7.20 5.92
N TYR A 47 0.61 -7.41 4.66
CA TYR A 47 1.49 -7.98 3.62
C TYR A 47 2.21 -6.86 2.86
N GLY A 48 3.54 -6.83 2.97
CA GLY A 48 4.37 -5.71 2.57
C GLY A 48 4.37 -4.61 3.64
N CYS A 49 4.64 -5.00 4.89
CA CYS A 49 4.47 -4.12 6.05
C CYS A 49 5.52 -3.00 6.16
N GLY A 50 6.61 -3.09 5.38
CA GLY A 50 7.71 -2.15 5.44
C GLY A 50 8.25 -1.98 6.86
N ASP A 51 8.30 -0.74 7.33
CA ASP A 51 8.77 -0.39 8.68
C ASP A 51 7.74 -0.62 9.82
N GLY A 52 6.63 -1.31 9.54
CA GLY A 52 5.59 -1.64 10.51
C GLY A 52 4.68 -0.48 10.94
N THR A 53 4.81 0.69 10.32
CA THR A 53 4.02 1.88 10.71
C THR A 53 2.51 1.61 10.69
N PHE A 54 1.97 0.96 9.65
CA PHE A 54 0.53 0.68 9.58
C PHE A 54 0.08 -0.28 10.68
N LEU A 55 0.83 -1.35 10.91
CA LEU A 55 0.51 -2.33 11.94
C LEU A 55 0.53 -1.68 13.33
N ALA A 56 1.48 -0.79 13.60
CA ALA A 56 1.54 -0.04 14.82
C ALA A 56 0.35 0.92 15.00
N MET A 57 -0.09 1.60 13.94
CA MET A 57 -1.29 2.43 13.97
C MET A 57 -2.58 1.63 14.17
N ALA A 58 -2.60 0.36 13.78
CA ALA A 58 -3.73 -0.54 13.90
C ALA A 58 -3.72 -1.39 15.18
N SER A 59 -2.76 -1.20 16.10
CA SER A 59 -2.48 -2.09 17.23
C SER A 59 -3.66 -2.27 18.21
N ASP A 60 -4.56 -1.31 18.28
CA ASP A 60 -5.80 -1.36 19.07
C ASP A 60 -6.98 -2.05 18.35
N ARG A 61 -6.78 -2.47 17.09
CA ARG A 61 -7.82 -3.02 16.21
C ARG A 61 -7.81 -4.54 16.13
N PHE A 62 -6.73 -5.19 16.56
CA PHE A 62 -6.54 -6.63 16.47
C PHE A 62 -6.08 -7.23 17.80
N VAL A 63 -6.30 -8.54 17.96
CA VAL A 63 -5.78 -9.32 19.09
C VAL A 63 -4.38 -9.83 18.78
N GLU A 64 -4.14 -10.36 17.58
CA GLU A 64 -2.83 -10.80 17.07
C GLU A 64 -2.58 -10.17 15.71
N GLY A 65 -1.46 -9.45 15.56
CA GLY A 65 -1.04 -8.83 14.31
C GLY A 65 0.23 -9.48 13.76
N HIS A 66 0.28 -9.68 12.44
CA HIS A 66 1.48 -10.12 11.77
C HIS A 66 1.85 -9.14 10.65
N GLY A 67 3.12 -8.75 10.59
CA GLY A 67 3.70 -8.01 9.47
C GLY A 67 4.61 -8.92 8.67
N VAL A 68 4.55 -8.85 7.34
CA VAL A 68 5.46 -9.58 6.47
C VAL A 68 6.04 -8.67 5.40
N ASP A 69 7.34 -8.78 5.17
CA ASP A 69 8.03 -8.07 4.10
C ASP A 69 9.16 -8.92 3.49
N VAL A 70 9.54 -8.61 2.27
CA VAL A 70 10.68 -9.24 1.58
C VAL A 70 12.02 -8.73 2.10
N ASP A 71 12.03 -7.52 2.65
CA ASP A 71 13.23 -6.86 3.18
C ASP A 71 13.51 -7.35 4.61
N ALA A 72 14.48 -8.26 4.72
CA ALA A 72 14.88 -8.86 6.00
C ALA A 72 15.46 -7.83 6.99
N ASP A 73 16.09 -6.76 6.50
CA ASP A 73 16.63 -5.71 7.36
C ASP A 73 15.51 -4.85 7.96
N GLN A 74 14.47 -4.54 7.19
CA GLN A 74 13.27 -3.89 7.72
C GLN A 74 12.55 -4.77 8.74
N ILE A 75 12.42 -6.07 8.47
CA ILE A 75 11.81 -7.01 9.43
C ILE A 75 12.60 -7.08 10.72
N LYS A 76 13.93 -7.07 10.63
CA LYS A 76 14.80 -7.02 11.82
C LYS A 76 14.57 -5.73 12.62
N ASP A 77 14.56 -4.58 11.95
CA ASP A 77 14.26 -3.28 12.59
C ASP A 77 12.89 -3.30 13.28
N CYS A 78 11.85 -3.79 12.60
CA CYS A 78 10.51 -3.92 13.20
C CYS A 78 10.52 -4.76 14.47
N ARG A 79 11.21 -5.90 14.47
CA ARG A 79 11.33 -6.80 15.63
C ARG A 79 12.02 -6.14 16.82
N GLU A 80 13.03 -5.32 16.56
CA GLU A 80 13.81 -4.62 17.60
C GLU A 80 13.08 -3.36 18.10
N ARG A 81 12.61 -2.52 17.19
CA ARG A 81 12.04 -1.21 17.49
C ARG A 81 10.62 -1.25 18.03
N LEU A 82 9.79 -2.21 17.57
CA LEU A 82 8.36 -2.26 17.87
C LEU A 82 7.97 -3.32 18.91
N ALA A 83 8.93 -4.11 19.43
CA ALA A 83 8.65 -5.21 20.35
C ALA A 83 7.87 -4.79 21.61
N ASP A 84 8.26 -3.68 22.20
CA ASP A 84 7.65 -3.17 23.44
C ASP A 84 6.39 -2.35 23.17
N ASP A 85 6.33 -1.66 22.03
CA ASP A 85 5.22 -0.77 21.66
C ASP A 85 3.96 -1.53 21.23
N ILE A 86 4.14 -2.65 20.51
CA ILE A 86 3.06 -3.48 19.97
C ILE A 86 3.31 -4.97 20.28
N PRO A 87 3.29 -5.38 21.54
CA PRO A 87 3.64 -6.75 21.96
C PRO A 87 2.70 -7.82 21.39
N ASN A 88 1.54 -7.42 20.88
CA ASN A 88 0.59 -8.29 20.19
C ASN A 88 0.86 -8.42 18.68
N ALA A 89 1.96 -7.85 18.16
CA ALA A 89 2.39 -8.00 16.77
C ALA A 89 3.68 -8.80 16.65
N LYS A 90 3.82 -9.51 15.52
CA LYS A 90 5.02 -10.24 15.13
C LYS A 90 5.36 -9.94 13.68
N PHE A 91 6.65 -9.96 13.35
CA PHE A 91 7.14 -9.63 12.02
C PHE A 91 7.88 -10.81 11.40
N TYR A 92 7.66 -11.07 10.12
CA TYR A 92 8.17 -12.23 9.41
C TYR A 92 8.72 -11.83 8.03
N THR A 93 9.69 -12.56 7.53
CA THR A 93 10.01 -12.56 6.11
C THR A 93 9.01 -13.42 5.34
N ASN A 94 8.93 -13.24 4.02
CA ASN A 94 7.99 -14.01 3.18
C ASN A 94 8.20 -15.52 3.31
N ASP A 95 9.47 -15.97 3.41
CA ASP A 95 9.81 -17.38 3.57
C ASP A 95 9.26 -17.98 4.88
N GLU A 96 9.34 -17.22 5.98
CA GLU A 96 8.81 -17.65 7.29
C GLU A 96 7.28 -17.80 7.26
N LEU A 97 6.58 -17.05 6.39
CA LEU A 97 5.11 -17.11 6.25
C LEU A 97 4.64 -18.17 5.25
N SER A 98 5.56 -18.86 4.58
CA SER A 98 5.25 -19.93 3.62
C SER A 98 4.75 -21.23 4.27
N ASP A 99 4.89 -21.39 5.59
CA ASP A 99 4.42 -22.55 6.34
C ASP A 99 2.89 -22.70 6.22
N PRO A 100 2.37 -23.87 5.81
CA PRO A 100 0.92 -24.13 5.67
C PRO A 100 0.09 -23.88 6.94
N LYS A 101 0.70 -23.83 8.12
CA LYS A 101 0.00 -23.47 9.37
C LYS A 101 -0.64 -22.08 9.33
N TYR A 102 -0.19 -21.19 8.43
CA TYR A 102 -0.74 -19.85 8.25
C TYR A 102 -1.88 -19.81 7.24
N ASP A 103 -2.12 -20.88 6.47
CA ASP A 103 -3.16 -20.91 5.46
C ASP A 103 -4.54 -20.69 6.08
N ARG A 104 -5.30 -19.77 5.47
CA ARG A 104 -6.69 -19.49 5.85
C ARG A 104 -6.88 -19.10 7.33
N THR A 105 -5.89 -18.45 7.93
CA THR A 105 -5.91 -18.11 9.37
C THR A 105 -6.18 -16.64 9.67
N TYR A 106 -6.08 -15.74 8.71
CA TYR A 106 -6.23 -14.32 8.95
C TYR A 106 -7.63 -13.82 8.64
N ASP A 107 -8.27 -13.16 9.63
CA ASP A 107 -9.59 -12.54 9.45
C ASP A 107 -9.53 -11.34 8.51
N VAL A 108 -8.41 -10.61 8.58
CA VAL A 108 -8.12 -9.47 7.71
C VAL A 108 -6.70 -9.57 7.19
N VAL A 109 -6.54 -9.38 5.88
CA VAL A 109 -5.24 -9.19 5.25
C VAL A 109 -5.21 -7.81 4.61
N THR A 110 -4.21 -7.01 4.95
CA THR A 110 -3.92 -5.74 4.27
C THR A 110 -2.72 -5.90 3.35
N CYS A 111 -2.71 -5.18 2.23
CA CYS A 111 -1.57 -5.03 1.33
C CYS A 111 -1.55 -3.59 0.85
N MET A 112 -0.75 -2.77 1.55
CA MET A 112 -0.81 -1.32 1.45
C MET A 112 0.42 -0.78 0.71
N GLU A 113 0.21 -0.08 -0.43
CA GLU A 113 1.30 0.58 -1.17
C GLU A 113 2.48 -0.35 -1.52
N THR A 114 2.19 -1.58 -1.89
CA THR A 114 3.19 -2.63 -2.16
C THR A 114 3.15 -3.05 -3.63
N LEU A 115 1.95 -3.34 -4.15
CA LEU A 115 1.79 -3.96 -5.47
C LEU A 115 2.20 -3.06 -6.64
N GLU A 116 2.19 -1.75 -6.47
CA GLU A 116 2.68 -0.80 -7.47
C GLU A 116 4.20 -0.88 -7.67
N HIS A 117 4.92 -1.39 -6.69
CA HIS A 117 6.37 -1.59 -6.78
C HIS A 117 6.75 -2.95 -7.36
N CYS A 118 5.83 -3.90 -7.36
CA CYS A 118 6.08 -5.25 -7.81
C CYS A 118 6.12 -5.39 -9.34
N THR A 119 6.97 -6.29 -9.85
CA THR A 119 6.89 -6.75 -11.23
C THR A 119 5.66 -7.63 -11.44
N GLU A 120 5.18 -7.78 -12.67
CA GLU A 120 3.98 -8.58 -12.95
C GLU A 120 4.04 -10.01 -12.37
N PRO A 121 5.16 -10.78 -12.48
CA PRO A 121 5.25 -12.08 -11.83
C PRO A 121 5.14 -12.02 -10.30
N VAL A 122 5.74 -11.00 -9.67
CA VAL A 122 5.68 -10.83 -8.21
C VAL A 122 4.26 -10.44 -7.78
N VAL A 123 3.54 -9.62 -8.55
CA VAL A 123 2.12 -9.31 -8.29
C VAL A 123 1.29 -10.60 -8.22
N GLU A 124 1.51 -11.56 -9.15
CA GLU A 124 0.77 -12.84 -9.12
C GLU A 124 1.09 -13.66 -7.88
N ILE A 125 2.36 -13.72 -7.47
CA ILE A 125 2.77 -14.41 -6.25
C ILE A 125 2.11 -13.78 -5.03
N VAL A 126 2.18 -12.46 -4.89
CA VAL A 126 1.57 -11.76 -3.75
C VAL A 126 0.05 -11.97 -3.71
N LEU A 127 -0.64 -11.87 -4.86
CA LEU A 127 -2.09 -12.06 -4.89
C LEU A 127 -2.49 -13.51 -4.56
N ALA A 128 -1.71 -14.50 -5.00
CA ALA A 128 -1.93 -15.89 -4.65
C ALA A 128 -1.72 -16.13 -3.15
N ASP A 129 -0.64 -15.56 -2.56
CA ASP A 129 -0.37 -15.67 -1.13
C ASP A 129 -1.46 -15.00 -0.29
N VAL A 130 -1.86 -13.77 -0.62
CA VAL A 130 -2.95 -13.07 0.09
C VAL A 130 -4.24 -13.89 0.04
N ALA A 131 -4.57 -14.48 -1.12
CA ALA A 131 -5.75 -15.34 -1.27
C ALA A 131 -5.64 -16.64 -0.47
N ARG A 132 -4.44 -17.21 -0.33
CA ARG A 132 -4.15 -18.41 0.47
C ARG A 132 -4.28 -18.14 1.98
N LEU A 133 -3.79 -16.99 2.43
CA LEU A 133 -3.65 -16.65 3.84
C LEU A 133 -4.96 -16.20 4.49
N VAL A 134 -5.85 -15.53 3.73
CA VAL A 134 -7.12 -15.03 4.26
C VAL A 134 -8.05 -16.18 4.63
N ALA A 135 -8.68 -16.10 5.81
CA ALA A 135 -9.63 -17.07 6.30
C ALA A 135 -10.94 -17.09 5.48
N PRO A 136 -11.69 -18.21 5.44
CA PRO A 136 -13.04 -18.22 4.92
C PRO A 136 -13.91 -17.16 5.64
N GLY A 137 -14.57 -16.30 4.86
CA GLY A 137 -15.34 -15.18 5.40
C GLY A 137 -14.49 -13.97 5.83
N GLY A 138 -13.17 -14.07 5.80
CA GLY A 138 -12.25 -12.98 6.03
C GLY A 138 -12.33 -11.91 4.95
N ARG A 139 -11.58 -10.83 5.11
CA ARG A 139 -11.53 -9.72 4.14
C ARG A 139 -10.09 -9.36 3.77
N VAL A 140 -9.94 -8.83 2.57
CA VAL A 140 -8.67 -8.30 2.08
C VAL A 140 -8.83 -6.83 1.72
N VAL A 141 -7.90 -6.01 2.17
CA VAL A 141 -7.85 -4.57 1.85
C VAL A 141 -6.54 -4.29 1.13
N ILE A 142 -6.62 -3.99 -0.16
CA ILE A 142 -5.47 -3.61 -0.99
C ILE A 142 -5.55 -2.12 -1.26
N SER A 143 -4.48 -1.37 -1.03
CA SER A 143 -4.39 0.03 -1.43
C SER A 143 -3.24 0.26 -2.40
N VAL A 144 -3.48 1.15 -3.37
CA VAL A 144 -2.49 1.54 -4.38
C VAL A 144 -2.68 2.99 -4.82
N PRO A 145 -1.61 3.67 -5.25
CA PRO A 145 -1.71 5.04 -5.76
C PRO A 145 -2.46 5.11 -7.09
N ILE A 146 -3.11 6.23 -7.33
CA ILE A 146 -3.71 6.55 -8.64
C ILE A 146 -2.71 7.40 -9.42
N GLU A 147 -2.06 6.81 -10.43
CA GLU A 147 -1.08 7.50 -11.29
C GLU A 147 -1.57 7.72 -12.72
N ILE A 148 -2.82 7.33 -13.01
CA ILE A 148 -3.45 7.48 -14.33
C ILE A 148 -4.83 8.13 -14.21
N GLY A 149 -5.32 8.65 -15.33
CA GLY A 149 -6.61 9.36 -15.38
C GLY A 149 -6.50 10.84 -15.04
N PRO A 150 -7.62 11.56 -14.87
CA PRO A 150 -7.62 13.00 -14.57
C PRO A 150 -6.89 13.35 -13.26
N SER A 151 -6.86 12.43 -12.28
CA SER A 151 -6.12 12.60 -11.02
C SER A 151 -4.61 12.83 -11.24
N PHE A 152 -4.05 12.34 -12.34
CA PHE A 152 -2.67 12.62 -12.71
C PHE A 152 -2.41 14.13 -12.81
N LEU A 153 -3.32 14.89 -13.46
CA LEU A 153 -3.20 16.36 -13.56
C LEU A 153 -3.27 17.03 -12.17
N VAL A 154 -4.20 16.58 -11.33
CA VAL A 154 -4.33 17.08 -9.96
C VAL A 154 -3.03 16.85 -9.17
N LYS A 155 -2.50 15.63 -9.22
CA LYS A 155 -1.22 15.30 -8.57
C LYS A 155 -0.06 16.16 -9.08
N GLN A 156 0.06 16.34 -10.40
CA GLN A 156 1.14 17.15 -10.97
C GLN A 156 1.01 18.62 -10.55
N SER A 157 -0.21 19.17 -10.46
CA SER A 157 -0.45 20.53 -9.97
C SER A 157 -0.05 20.68 -8.51
N VAL A 158 -0.45 19.75 -7.63
CA VAL A 158 -0.06 19.74 -6.21
C VAL A 158 1.45 19.64 -6.06
N ARG A 159 2.10 18.73 -6.81
CA ARG A 159 3.57 18.57 -6.81
C ARG A 159 4.28 19.85 -7.28
N ALA A 160 3.75 20.53 -8.31
CA ALA A 160 4.33 21.79 -8.81
C ALA A 160 4.24 22.91 -7.77
N ILE A 161 3.10 23.02 -7.06
CA ILE A 161 2.93 23.98 -5.95
C ILE A 161 3.88 23.66 -4.80
N ALA A 162 3.95 22.40 -4.37
CA ALA A 162 4.83 21.97 -3.28
C ALA A 162 6.31 22.28 -3.57
N ARG A 163 6.77 22.07 -4.81
CA ARG A 163 8.12 22.46 -5.23
C ARG A 163 8.39 23.96 -5.11
N ARG A 164 7.43 24.78 -5.53
CA ARG A 164 7.57 26.25 -5.40
C ARG A 164 7.65 26.70 -3.94
N GLN A 165 7.10 25.90 -3.03
CA GLN A 165 7.17 26.13 -1.57
C GLN A 165 8.40 25.50 -0.90
N GLY A 166 9.34 24.93 -1.66
CA GLY A 166 10.61 24.40 -1.14
C GLY A 166 10.50 23.02 -0.49
N ALA A 167 9.45 22.25 -0.76
CA ALA A 167 9.33 20.88 -0.24
C ALA A 167 10.34 19.95 -0.92
N SER A 168 11.43 19.64 -0.21
CA SER A 168 12.60 18.88 -0.71
C SER A 168 12.27 17.45 -1.16
N SER A 169 11.29 16.79 -0.55
CA SER A 169 10.86 15.43 -0.90
C SER A 169 10.37 15.28 -2.35
N TYR A 170 10.08 16.38 -3.04
CA TYR A 170 9.65 16.39 -4.45
C TYR A 170 10.76 16.78 -5.45
N GLN A 171 12.01 16.91 -5.02
CA GLN A 171 13.13 17.27 -5.92
C GLN A 171 13.54 16.14 -6.86
N LEU A 172 13.36 14.88 -6.46
CA LEU A 172 13.66 13.67 -7.24
C LEU A 172 12.47 13.20 -8.10
N GLN A 173 11.76 14.14 -8.73
CA GLN A 173 10.58 13.80 -9.48
C GLN A 173 10.90 13.17 -10.84
N GLU A 174 10.23 12.07 -11.16
CA GLU A 174 10.21 11.49 -12.49
C GLU A 174 9.77 12.53 -13.52
N LYS A 175 10.55 12.66 -14.59
CA LYS A 175 10.18 13.50 -15.73
C LYS A 175 9.22 12.74 -16.63
N TYR A 176 8.06 13.28 -16.84
CA TYR A 176 7.05 12.73 -17.73
C TYR A 176 7.15 13.40 -19.11
N PRO A 177 7.56 12.67 -20.17
CA PRO A 177 7.45 13.16 -21.54
C PRO A 177 5.99 13.56 -21.84
N ALA A 178 5.77 14.64 -22.58
CA ALA A 178 4.42 15.14 -22.88
C ALA A 178 3.50 14.06 -23.49
N LYS A 179 4.05 13.20 -24.34
CA LYS A 179 3.34 12.06 -24.94
C LYS A 179 2.84 11.09 -23.88
N ASP A 180 3.67 10.76 -22.87
CA ASP A 180 3.30 9.81 -21.83
C ASP A 180 2.34 10.45 -20.82
N ALA A 181 2.49 11.74 -20.52
CA ALA A 181 1.54 12.49 -19.71
C ALA A 181 0.12 12.45 -20.32
N LEU A 182 0.00 12.68 -21.63
CA LEU A 182 -1.29 12.54 -22.34
C LEU A 182 -1.81 11.10 -22.29
N ARG A 183 -0.96 10.11 -22.53
CA ARG A 183 -1.35 8.70 -22.42
C ARG A 183 -1.83 8.34 -21.02
N MET A 184 -1.19 8.88 -19.95
CA MET A 184 -1.59 8.65 -18.57
C MET A 184 -2.96 9.26 -18.28
N ILE A 185 -3.25 10.48 -18.75
CA ILE A 185 -4.55 11.14 -18.56
C ILE A 185 -5.69 10.31 -19.17
N PHE A 186 -5.49 9.76 -20.36
CA PHE A 186 -6.50 8.98 -21.08
C PHE A 186 -6.35 7.46 -20.91
N ALA A 187 -5.50 7.01 -19.98
CA ALA A 187 -5.24 5.59 -19.78
C ALA A 187 -6.50 4.83 -19.36
N ARG A 188 -6.72 3.70 -20.04
CA ARG A 188 -7.76 2.71 -19.73
C ARG A 188 -7.13 1.47 -19.09
N ARG A 189 -7.95 0.51 -18.66
CA ARG A 189 -7.49 -0.75 -18.04
C ARG A 189 -6.38 -1.45 -18.86
N GLY A 190 -6.51 -1.49 -20.19
CA GLY A 190 -5.55 -2.16 -21.06
C GLY A 190 -4.32 -1.32 -21.43
N THR A 191 -4.20 -0.08 -20.97
CA THR A 191 -3.05 0.77 -21.30
C THR A 191 -1.85 0.31 -20.48
N LYS A 192 -0.78 -0.08 -21.18
CA LYS A 192 0.50 -0.45 -20.56
C LYS A 192 1.54 0.65 -20.77
N PHE A 193 2.38 0.84 -19.78
CA PHE A 193 3.50 1.76 -19.78
C PHE A 193 4.79 0.96 -19.56
N ASP A 194 5.85 1.41 -20.19
CA ASP A 194 7.19 0.88 -19.94
C ASP A 194 7.70 1.48 -18.63
N ARG A 195 7.68 0.67 -17.58
CA ARG A 195 7.99 1.11 -16.22
C ARG A 195 9.45 0.79 -15.89
N PRO A 196 10.25 1.80 -15.50
CA PRO A 196 11.65 1.54 -15.16
C PRO A 196 11.72 0.62 -13.92
N LEU A 197 12.67 -0.31 -13.97
CA LEU A 197 13.08 -1.11 -12.82
C LEU A 197 14.09 -0.30 -12.00
N LEU A 198 13.95 -0.33 -10.69
CA LEU A 198 14.80 0.34 -9.72
C LEU A 198 15.26 -0.68 -8.68
N GLY A 199 16.42 -0.40 -8.05
CA GLY A 199 17.01 -1.28 -7.06
C GLY A 199 17.81 -2.44 -7.68
N GLU A 200 18.37 -3.26 -6.81
CA GLU A 200 19.12 -4.47 -7.15
C GLU A 200 18.44 -5.70 -6.52
N PRO A 201 18.56 -6.90 -7.15
CA PRO A 201 17.99 -8.10 -6.55
C PRO A 201 18.53 -8.35 -5.13
N PRO A 202 17.68 -8.82 -4.19
CA PRO A 202 16.29 -9.24 -4.39
C PRO A 202 15.24 -8.10 -4.35
N LEU A 203 15.64 -6.86 -4.05
CA LEU A 203 14.76 -5.71 -3.83
C LEU A 203 14.50 -4.90 -5.13
N THR A 204 14.43 -5.58 -6.27
CA THR A 204 14.11 -4.93 -7.55
C THR A 204 12.62 -4.66 -7.67
N GLY A 205 12.27 -3.41 -7.95
CA GLY A 205 10.88 -2.99 -8.09
C GLY A 205 10.68 -1.87 -9.10
N HIS A 206 9.45 -1.48 -9.30
CA HIS A 206 9.09 -0.36 -10.16
C HIS A 206 8.90 0.94 -9.37
N SER A 207 9.13 2.07 -10.02
CA SER A 207 8.59 3.35 -9.55
C SER A 207 7.08 3.44 -9.78
N HIS A 208 6.46 4.53 -9.32
CA HIS A 208 5.03 4.78 -9.59
C HIS A 208 4.74 5.16 -11.05
N TYR A 209 5.76 5.40 -11.89
CA TYR A 209 5.61 5.80 -13.28
C TYR A 209 4.72 4.84 -14.06
N GLY A 210 3.66 5.35 -14.66
CA GLY A 210 2.77 4.56 -15.52
C GLY A 210 1.98 3.46 -14.81
N PHE A 211 1.99 3.41 -13.47
CA PHE A 211 1.23 2.43 -12.73
C PHE A 211 -0.27 2.51 -13.03
N ASN A 212 -0.86 1.39 -13.40
CA ASN A 212 -2.26 1.31 -13.81
C ASN A 212 -3.10 0.52 -12.79
N TRP A 213 -3.67 1.22 -11.80
CA TRP A 213 -4.51 0.62 -10.79
C TRP A 213 -5.74 -0.13 -11.35
N ARG A 214 -6.26 0.28 -12.53
CA ARG A 214 -7.38 -0.42 -13.18
C ARG A 214 -6.97 -1.77 -13.75
N HIS A 215 -5.73 -1.87 -14.26
CA HIS A 215 -5.14 -3.13 -14.67
C HIS A 215 -4.96 -4.04 -13.46
N LEU A 216 -4.32 -3.53 -12.39
CA LEU A 216 -4.15 -4.29 -11.15
C LEU A 216 -5.47 -4.77 -10.58
N ARG A 217 -6.51 -3.91 -10.52
CA ARG A 217 -7.85 -4.34 -10.08
C ARG A 217 -8.36 -5.56 -10.85
N SER A 218 -8.08 -5.64 -12.15
CA SER A 218 -8.49 -6.80 -12.95
C SER A 218 -7.68 -8.06 -12.64
N ARG A 219 -6.44 -7.92 -12.16
CA ARG A 219 -5.63 -9.05 -11.68
C ARG A 219 -6.15 -9.52 -10.32
N VAL A 220 -6.38 -8.60 -9.39
CA VAL A 220 -6.99 -8.91 -8.08
C VAL A 220 -8.29 -9.70 -8.26
N ALA A 221 -9.13 -9.32 -9.22
CA ALA A 221 -10.40 -10.01 -9.50
C ALA A 221 -10.24 -11.44 -10.08
N GLN A 222 -9.04 -11.88 -10.42
CA GLN A 222 -8.76 -13.28 -10.82
C GLN A 222 -8.47 -14.16 -9.60
N HIS A 223 -8.03 -13.60 -8.49
CA HIS A 223 -7.69 -14.32 -7.26
C HIS A 223 -8.76 -14.20 -6.19
N MET A 224 -9.53 -13.11 -6.18
CA MET A 224 -10.47 -12.76 -5.12
C MET A 224 -11.69 -12.05 -5.68
N THR A 225 -12.81 -12.08 -4.95
CA THR A 225 -14.00 -11.29 -5.29
C THR A 225 -13.82 -9.84 -4.83
N VAL A 226 -13.70 -8.89 -5.75
CA VAL A 226 -13.64 -7.45 -5.45
C VAL A 226 -15.05 -6.94 -5.18
N GLU A 227 -15.42 -6.79 -3.91
CA GLU A 227 -16.73 -6.29 -3.49
C GLU A 227 -16.91 -4.80 -3.77
N ARG A 228 -15.89 -4.01 -3.41
CA ARG A 228 -15.96 -2.53 -3.53
C ARG A 228 -14.61 -1.97 -3.98
N THR A 229 -14.68 -0.91 -4.77
CA THR A 229 -13.53 -0.03 -5.05
C THR A 229 -13.82 1.33 -4.43
N LEU A 230 -12.95 1.78 -3.54
CA LEU A 230 -13.08 3.03 -2.79
C LEU A 230 -11.90 3.94 -3.10
N PHE A 231 -12.03 5.22 -2.78
CA PHE A 231 -11.03 6.23 -3.12
C PHE A 231 -10.81 7.19 -1.96
N THR A 232 -9.60 7.76 -1.84
CA THR A 232 -9.27 8.79 -0.84
C THR A 232 -8.20 9.74 -1.37
N PRO A 233 -8.09 10.97 -0.88
CA PRO A 233 -9.14 11.73 -0.19
C PRO A 233 -10.29 12.05 -1.18
N LEU A 234 -11.37 12.64 -0.78
CA LEU A 234 -12.48 13.03 -1.65
C LEU A 234 -13.13 11.86 -2.42
N GLY A 235 -13.32 10.73 -1.74
CA GLY A 235 -13.83 9.49 -2.34
C GLY A 235 -15.16 9.59 -3.08
N PHE A 236 -16.00 10.60 -2.75
CA PHE A 236 -17.27 10.88 -3.43
C PHE A 236 -17.09 11.33 -4.90
N LEU A 237 -15.91 11.84 -5.28
CA LEU A 237 -15.54 12.18 -6.67
C LEU A 237 -14.85 11.02 -7.40
N GLY A 238 -14.75 9.86 -6.76
CA GLY A 238 -14.12 8.68 -7.33
C GLY A 238 -12.62 8.87 -7.61
N GLY A 239 -12.10 8.08 -8.56
CA GLY A 239 -10.69 8.12 -8.95
C GLY A 239 -10.28 9.31 -9.82
N THR A 240 -11.16 10.30 -10.05
CA THR A 240 -10.85 11.46 -10.91
C THR A 240 -9.99 12.50 -10.20
N VAL A 241 -10.14 12.65 -8.89
CA VAL A 241 -9.39 13.61 -8.07
C VAL A 241 -8.68 12.98 -6.89
N SER A 242 -9.00 11.73 -6.56
CA SER A 242 -8.38 11.00 -5.47
C SER A 242 -6.95 10.58 -5.80
N SER A 243 -6.11 10.46 -4.79
CA SER A 243 -4.71 10.03 -4.92
C SER A 243 -4.54 8.53 -4.73
N GLN A 244 -5.55 7.86 -4.14
CA GLN A 244 -5.48 6.47 -3.70
C GLN A 244 -6.73 5.69 -4.07
N ALA A 245 -6.54 4.42 -4.49
CA ALA A 245 -7.61 3.46 -4.70
C ALA A 245 -7.49 2.31 -3.70
N TYR A 246 -8.62 1.84 -3.18
CA TYR A 246 -8.73 0.67 -2.30
C TYR A 246 -9.60 -0.39 -2.96
N PHE A 247 -9.16 -1.63 -2.87
CA PHE A 247 -9.96 -2.78 -3.24
C PHE A 247 -10.32 -3.55 -1.96
N LEU A 248 -11.60 -3.54 -1.61
CA LEU A 248 -12.14 -4.39 -0.56
C LEU A 248 -12.55 -5.71 -1.20
N CYS A 249 -11.93 -6.80 -0.75
CA CYS A 249 -12.09 -8.11 -1.38
C CYS A 249 -12.49 -9.17 -0.35
N ARG A 250 -13.04 -10.27 -0.87
CA ARG A 250 -13.28 -11.53 -0.17
C ARG A 250 -12.54 -12.66 -0.85
N PRO A 251 -12.15 -13.73 -0.13
CA PRO A 251 -11.65 -14.92 -0.79
C PRO A 251 -12.66 -15.41 -1.83
N ALA A 252 -12.17 -15.95 -2.95
CA ALA A 252 -13.00 -16.67 -3.89
C ALA A 252 -13.57 -17.89 -3.15
N GLY A 253 -14.86 -18.11 -3.27
CA GLY A 253 -15.58 -19.22 -2.62
C GLY A 253 -15.10 -20.59 -3.07
#